data_93b21fe5c46d8e826b6ae2bfb5db869b
#
_entry.id   93b21fe5c46d8e826b6ae2bfb5db869b
#
_cell.length_a   1.000
_cell.length_b   1.000
_cell.length_c   1.000
_cell.angle_alpha   90.00
_cell.angle_beta   90.00
_cell.angle_gamma   90.00
#
_symmetry.space_group_name_H-M   'P 1'
#
loop_
_entity.id
_entity.type
_entity.pdbx_description
1 polymer ?
#
loop_
_entity_poly.entity_id
_entity_poly.type
_entity_poly.pdbx_seq_one_letter_code
_entity_poly.pdbx_strand_id
1 'polypeptide(L)'
;MGSADERRFEVLRAIVADFVATQEPIGSKSLVERHNLGVSSATVRNDMAVLEAEGYITQPHTSSGRVPTEKGYREFVDRLEDVKPLSSALP
;
A
#
# COMPACT_ATOMS: atom_id res chain seq x y z
N MET A 1 3.71 15.84 -10.78
CA MET A 1 2.65 15.28 -11.42
C MET A 1 2.14 14.05 -10.74
N GLY A 2 0.98 14.09 -10.26
CA GLY A 2 0.40 12.97 -9.56
C GLY A 2 0.36 11.77 -10.47
N SER A 3 1.40 11.06 -10.48
CA SER A 3 1.55 9.97 -11.40
C SER A 3 0.88 8.72 -10.85
N ALA A 4 0.77 7.74 -11.72
CA ALA A 4 0.28 6.45 -11.31
C ALA A 4 1.18 5.83 -10.26
N ASP A 5 2.47 6.12 -10.33
CA ASP A 5 3.41 5.60 -9.33
C ASP A 5 3.10 6.14 -7.95
N GLU A 6 2.80 7.42 -7.85
CA GLU A 6 2.49 8.01 -6.56
C GLU A 6 1.20 7.42 -6.00
N ARG A 7 0.18 7.29 -6.85
CA ARG A 7 -1.07 6.70 -6.41
C ARG A 7 -0.85 5.26 -5.98
N ARG A 8 -0.04 4.53 -6.73
CA ARG A 8 0.21 3.13 -6.43
C ARG A 8 0.92 2.99 -5.09
N PHE A 9 1.84 3.91 -4.80
CA PHE A 9 2.48 3.89 -3.49
C PHE A 9 1.48 4.20 -2.38
N GLU A 10 0.54 5.11 -2.63
CA GLU A 10 -0.49 5.38 -1.64
C GLU A 10 -1.33 4.15 -1.35
N VAL A 11 -1.63 3.36 -2.39
CA VAL A 11 -2.36 2.12 -2.20
C VAL A 11 -1.53 1.15 -1.35
N LEU A 12 -0.25 1.02 -1.65
CA LEU A 12 0.62 0.14 -0.86
C LEU A 12 0.68 0.60 0.59
N ARG A 13 0.81 1.90 0.81
CA ARG A 13 0.87 2.44 2.16
C ARG A 13 -0.41 2.12 2.94
N ALA A 14 -1.55 2.26 2.28
CA ALA A 14 -2.82 1.95 2.91
C ALA A 14 -2.92 0.47 3.26
N ILE A 15 -2.44 -0.40 2.38
CA ILE A 15 -2.46 -1.83 2.65
C ILE A 15 -1.58 -2.15 3.86
N VAL A 16 -0.39 -1.59 3.91
CA VAL A 16 0.51 -1.84 5.03
C VAL A 16 -0.11 -1.34 6.34
N ALA A 17 -0.66 -0.13 6.31
CA ALA A 17 -1.24 0.45 7.52
C ALA A 17 -2.41 -0.39 8.02
N ASP A 18 -3.29 -0.80 7.12
CA ASP A 18 -4.44 -1.60 7.52
C ASP A 18 -4.03 -2.98 8.01
N PHE A 19 -3.04 -3.58 7.35
CA PHE A 19 -2.60 -4.90 7.76
C PHE A 19 -1.95 -4.86 9.14
N VAL A 20 -1.15 -3.83 9.40
CA VAL A 20 -0.53 -3.69 10.72
C VAL A 20 -1.62 -3.56 11.79
N ALA A 21 -2.68 -2.84 11.47
CA ALA A 21 -3.75 -2.62 12.45
C ALA A 21 -4.63 -3.84 12.66
N THR A 22 -4.93 -4.58 11.59
CA THR A 22 -5.92 -5.65 11.69
C THR A 22 -5.33 -7.05 11.60
N GLN A 23 -4.16 -7.19 11.02
CA GLN A 23 -3.53 -8.49 10.77
C GLN A 23 -4.38 -9.37 9.87
N GLU A 24 -5.19 -8.75 9.01
CA GLU A 24 -6.07 -9.47 8.10
C GLU A 24 -5.84 -9.00 6.67
N PRO A 25 -6.03 -9.89 5.70
CA PRO A 25 -5.88 -9.49 4.29
C PRO A 25 -6.81 -8.35 3.92
N ILE A 26 -6.36 -7.52 3.00
CA ILE A 26 -7.02 -6.27 2.66
C ILE A 26 -7.61 -6.38 1.25
N GLY A 27 -8.89 -5.98 1.11
CA GLY A 27 -9.55 -5.93 -0.19
C GLY A 27 -9.60 -4.51 -0.73
N SER A 28 -9.75 -4.38 -2.04
CA SER A 28 -9.79 -3.06 -2.66
C SER A 28 -10.96 -2.23 -2.17
N LYS A 29 -12.09 -2.87 -1.95
CA LYS A 29 -13.26 -2.14 -1.48
C LYS A 29 -13.05 -1.58 -0.09
N SER A 30 -12.43 -2.36 0.78
CA SER A 30 -12.12 -1.87 2.12
C SER A 30 -11.18 -0.69 2.09
N LEU A 31 -10.20 -0.73 1.19
CA LEU A 31 -9.27 0.38 1.08
C LEU A 31 -9.99 1.66 0.71
N VAL A 32 -10.88 1.58 -0.27
CA VAL A 32 -11.60 2.77 -0.70
C VAL A 32 -12.48 3.30 0.42
N GLU A 33 -13.09 2.41 1.20
CA GLU A 33 -13.97 2.83 2.27
C GLU A 33 -13.21 3.42 3.45
N ARG A 34 -12.02 2.92 3.71
CA ARG A 34 -11.26 3.37 4.87
C ARG A 34 -10.35 4.55 4.57
N HIS A 35 -9.93 4.68 3.33
CA HIS A 35 -8.96 5.69 2.95
C HIS A 35 -9.51 6.52 1.80
N ASN A 36 -9.24 7.80 1.85
CA ASN A 36 -9.67 8.69 0.78
C ASN A 36 -8.60 8.73 -0.31
N LEU A 37 -8.65 7.74 -1.19
CA LEU A 37 -7.63 7.61 -2.22
C LEU A 37 -7.97 8.40 -3.49
N GLY A 38 -9.18 8.93 -3.57
CA GLY A 38 -9.55 9.77 -4.69
C GLY A 38 -9.86 9.02 -5.97
N VAL A 39 -9.97 7.69 -5.89
CA VAL A 39 -10.27 6.87 -7.07
C VAL A 39 -11.23 5.77 -6.69
N SER A 40 -11.80 5.12 -7.69
CA SER A 40 -12.77 4.06 -7.47
C SER A 40 -12.07 2.77 -7.04
N SER A 41 -12.88 1.84 -6.53
CA SER A 41 -12.34 0.54 -6.13
C SER A 41 -11.79 -0.23 -7.33
N ALA A 42 -12.33 -0.01 -8.52
CA ALA A 42 -11.80 -0.66 -9.71
C ALA A 42 -10.37 -0.20 -9.99
N THR A 43 -10.12 1.10 -9.82
CA THR A 43 -8.78 1.63 -10.03
C THR A 43 -7.83 1.09 -8.95
N VAL A 44 -8.28 1.04 -7.71
CA VAL A 44 -7.46 0.50 -6.63
C VAL A 44 -7.14 -0.96 -6.89
N ARG A 45 -8.13 -1.73 -7.36
CA ARG A 45 -7.89 -3.13 -7.68
C ARG A 45 -6.83 -3.28 -8.76
N ASN A 46 -6.87 -2.40 -9.75
CA ASN A 46 -5.88 -2.42 -10.82
C ASN A 46 -4.48 -2.13 -10.27
N ASP A 47 -4.39 -1.13 -9.40
CA ASP A 47 -3.11 -0.81 -8.76
C ASP A 47 -2.61 -1.97 -7.92
N MET A 48 -3.51 -2.64 -7.22
CA MET A 48 -3.13 -3.80 -6.42
C MET A 48 -2.59 -4.93 -7.31
N ALA A 49 -3.18 -5.10 -8.49
CA ALA A 49 -2.67 -6.12 -9.41
C ALA A 49 -1.24 -5.82 -9.83
N VAL A 50 -0.93 -4.55 -10.08
CA VAL A 50 0.42 -4.16 -10.43
C VAL A 50 1.37 -4.38 -9.26
N LEU A 51 0.95 -3.99 -8.06
CA LEU A 51 1.77 -4.17 -6.87
C LEU A 51 2.05 -5.66 -6.63
N GLU A 52 1.06 -6.49 -6.87
CA GLU A 52 1.24 -7.92 -6.71
C GLU A 52 2.19 -8.48 -7.75
N ALA A 53 2.07 -8.02 -8.98
CA ALA A 53 2.97 -8.47 -10.04
C ALA A 53 4.40 -8.08 -9.75
N GLU A 54 4.60 -6.96 -9.09
CA GLU A 54 5.94 -6.49 -8.74
C GLU A 54 6.44 -7.06 -7.43
N GLY A 55 5.62 -7.84 -6.74
CA GLY A 55 6.07 -8.53 -5.55
C GLY A 55 5.90 -7.77 -4.24
N TYR A 56 5.20 -6.65 -4.26
CA TYR A 56 5.02 -5.86 -3.05
C TYR A 56 3.89 -6.38 -2.17
N ILE A 57 2.92 -7.05 -2.76
CA ILE A 57 1.84 -7.66 -2.01
C ILE A 57 1.57 -9.04 -2.59
N THR A 58 0.85 -9.86 -1.83
CA THR A 58 0.54 -11.20 -2.29
C THR A 58 -0.81 -11.63 -1.76
N GLN A 59 -1.40 -12.63 -2.39
CA GLN A 59 -2.68 -13.16 -1.98
C GLN A 59 -2.46 -14.44 -1.17
N PRO A 60 -2.83 -14.43 0.12
CA PRO A 60 -2.77 -15.70 0.89
C PRO A 60 -3.85 -16.64 0.39
N HIS A 61 -3.60 -17.95 0.45
CA HIS A 61 -4.57 -18.88 -0.08
C HIS A 61 -5.81 -19.03 0.79
N THR A 62 -5.84 -18.42 1.92
CA THR A 62 -7.02 -18.50 2.78
C THR A 62 -7.98 -17.36 2.56
N SER A 63 -7.68 -16.45 1.63
CA SER A 63 -8.48 -15.25 1.49
C SER A 63 -8.36 -14.71 0.08
N SER A 64 -9.35 -13.91 -0.33
CA SER A 64 -9.27 -13.19 -1.59
C SER A 64 -8.61 -11.84 -1.44
N GLY A 65 -8.28 -11.42 -0.20
CA GLY A 65 -7.60 -10.16 0.03
C GLY A 65 -6.11 -10.27 -0.21
N ARG A 66 -5.40 -9.19 0.10
CA ARG A 66 -3.96 -9.12 -0.12
C ARG A 66 -3.24 -8.75 1.18
N VAL A 67 -2.01 -9.22 1.30
CA VAL A 67 -1.16 -8.84 2.44
C VAL A 67 0.15 -8.33 1.89
N PRO A 68 0.83 -7.43 2.61
CA PRO A 68 2.13 -6.94 2.15
C PRO A 68 3.19 -8.02 2.29
N THR A 69 4.13 -8.02 1.35
CA THR A 69 5.29 -8.89 1.43
C THR A 69 6.41 -8.16 2.16
N GLU A 70 7.50 -8.88 2.41
CA GLU A 70 8.67 -8.23 2.98
C GLU A 70 9.16 -7.10 2.08
N LYS A 71 9.13 -7.32 0.77
CA LYS A 71 9.53 -6.30 -0.18
C LYS A 71 8.61 -5.07 -0.08
N GLY A 72 7.31 -5.31 0.11
CA GLY A 72 6.37 -4.21 0.28
C GLY A 72 6.64 -3.39 1.52
N TYR A 73 6.92 -4.05 2.63
CA TYR A 73 7.28 -3.35 3.86
C TYR A 73 8.55 -2.52 3.67
N ARG A 74 9.53 -3.11 3.00
CA ARG A 74 10.80 -2.42 2.79
C ARG A 74 10.61 -1.18 1.93
N GLU A 75 9.82 -1.29 0.88
CA GLU A 75 9.53 -0.14 0.04
C GLU A 75 8.83 0.95 0.83
N PHE A 76 7.87 0.56 1.66
CA PHE A 76 7.15 1.50 2.50
C PHE A 76 8.10 2.25 3.43
N VAL A 77 8.98 1.53 4.10
CA VAL A 77 9.92 2.14 5.03
C VAL A 77 10.90 3.05 4.30
N ASP A 78 11.41 2.60 3.16
CA ASP A 78 12.36 3.38 2.40
C ASP A 78 11.76 4.72 1.97
N ARG A 79 10.51 4.69 1.52
CA ARG A 79 9.86 5.91 1.09
C ARG A 79 9.56 6.85 2.24
N LEU A 80 9.25 6.29 3.40
CA LEU A 80 9.02 7.13 4.58
C LEU A 80 10.30 7.85 4.97
N GLU A 81 11.42 7.17 4.91
CA GLU A 81 12.68 7.80 5.25
C GLU A 81 13.03 8.90 4.28
N ASP A 82 12.68 8.71 3.01
CA ASP A 82 12.92 9.74 2.02
C ASP A 82 12.15 11.01 2.28
N VAL A 83 10.93 10.88 2.80
CA VAL A 83 10.08 12.05 2.98
C VAL A 83 10.24 12.69 4.35
N LYS A 84 11.20 12.24 5.14
CA LYS A 84 11.40 12.77 6.46
C LYS A 84 12.82 13.24 6.69
N PRO A 85 13.37 14.04 5.78
CA PRO A 85 14.74 14.49 5.96
C PRO A 85 14.87 15.45 7.13
N LEU A 86 13.87 16.25 7.41
CA LEU A 86 13.96 17.25 8.44
C LEU A 86 14.04 16.65 9.82
N SER A 87 13.28 15.60 10.04
CA SER A 87 13.29 15.01 11.37
C SER A 87 14.63 14.42 11.69
N SER A 88 15.35 13.95 10.71
CA SER A 88 16.67 13.39 10.95
C SER A 88 17.72 14.48 11.12
N ALA A 89 17.44 15.67 10.62
CA ALA A 89 18.40 16.76 10.72
C ALA A 89 18.41 17.40 12.08
N LEU A 90 17.38 17.19 12.86
CA LEU A 90 17.32 17.84 14.16
C LEU A 90 18.17 17.11 15.16
N PRO A 91 18.96 17.84 15.89
CA PRO A 91 19.79 17.21 16.91
C PRO A 91 18.98 16.72 18.07
#